data_3f0a8776813e6674775e5e0e189382fb
#
_entry.id   3f0a8776813e6674775e5e0e189382fb
#
_cell.length_a   1.000
_cell.length_b   1.000
_cell.length_c   1.000
_cell.angle_alpha   90.00
_cell.angle_beta   90.00
_cell.angle_gamma   90.00
#
_symmetry.space_group_name_H-M   'P 1'
#
loop_
_entity.id
_entity.type
_entity.pdbx_description
1 polymer ?
#
loop_
_entity_poly.entity_id
_entity_poly.type
_entity_poly.pdbx_seq_one_letter_code
_entity_poly.pdbx_strand_id
1 'polypeptide(L)'
;MNRRLVASWCLVLLVAAAGCTVNPVTGKSQLDLLGEAQEVEMGKQYYPGAVQSSLGPIDDRELQAAVARAGNAVAGVGHRPALPYEYTAVNDPQVNAFALPGGKICITRGLLSRMESEDGMAAVLGHEVGHVTARHAVAAYNRQMLTTALLVGGGIYMDAKDVENKELISLGAVIGAQMVMAHYSREQERQSDELGLDYAVKAGYSPTGMIETHRVLLSLQKQKPGAIERMFASHPMSAERLATAEKRVAALPPEVRDRPLKVAPYRQATSRIVAERPAWDLASDAQALLGNKKNKEAEAKLAEAVRLVPSSGVLRTLHAASLAEAKRDEPAIAEGREGARLAQDVFLCQAVAGELLLRPDPAGALVCLDRAEEILPGIADVALLRGRALESLKRRSEAIGAYKEAVNRDPQGETGAAAYKRLQALGAVQ
;
A
#
# COMPACT_ATOMS: atom_id res chain seq x y z
N MET A 1 -30.39 -12.80 -37.82
CA MET A 1 -29.12 -12.30 -37.27
C MET A 1 -29.21 -12.45 -35.76
N ASN A 2 -28.36 -13.28 -35.18
CA ASN A 2 -28.48 -13.74 -33.79
C ASN A 2 -28.24 -12.56 -32.82
N ARG A 3 -29.21 -12.21 -31.95
CA ARG A 3 -29.10 -11.10 -30.96
C ARG A 3 -27.78 -11.15 -30.16
N ARG A 4 -27.20 -12.33 -30.01
CA ARG A 4 -25.92 -12.59 -29.35
C ARG A 4 -24.71 -12.10 -30.17
N LEU A 5 -24.73 -12.25 -31.49
CA LEU A 5 -23.69 -11.71 -32.38
C LEU A 5 -23.72 -10.18 -32.39
N VAL A 6 -24.90 -9.56 -32.38
CA VAL A 6 -25.07 -8.11 -32.30
C VAL A 6 -24.54 -7.57 -30.98
N ALA A 7 -24.83 -8.21 -29.85
CA ALA A 7 -24.33 -7.81 -28.54
C ALA A 7 -22.79 -7.94 -28.45
N SER A 8 -22.20 -9.00 -29.00
CA SER A 8 -20.73 -9.16 -29.08
C SER A 8 -20.08 -8.11 -29.97
N TRP A 9 -20.69 -7.78 -31.09
CA TRP A 9 -20.21 -6.71 -32.00
C TRP A 9 -20.37 -5.31 -31.37
N CYS A 10 -21.45 -5.04 -30.60
CA CYS A 10 -21.62 -3.80 -29.86
C CYS A 10 -20.58 -3.68 -28.73
N LEU A 11 -20.23 -4.76 -28.05
CA LEU A 11 -19.18 -4.77 -27.03
C LEU A 11 -17.79 -4.51 -27.64
N VAL A 12 -17.48 -5.13 -28.77
CA VAL A 12 -16.24 -4.89 -29.52
C VAL A 12 -16.18 -3.46 -30.07
N LEU A 13 -17.30 -2.91 -30.52
CA LEU A 13 -17.38 -1.51 -30.99
C LEU A 13 -17.29 -0.51 -29.84
N LEU A 14 -17.82 -0.83 -28.63
CA LEU A 14 -17.66 -0.03 -27.42
C LEU A 14 -16.20 -0.01 -26.94
N VAL A 15 -15.50 -1.15 -27.02
CA VAL A 15 -14.06 -1.24 -26.71
C VAL A 15 -13.22 -0.53 -27.78
N ALA A 16 -13.64 -0.53 -29.05
CA ALA A 16 -12.98 0.21 -30.14
C ALA A 16 -13.26 1.72 -30.07
N ALA A 17 -14.36 2.15 -29.44
CA ALA A 17 -14.67 3.55 -29.14
C ALA A 17 -13.97 4.05 -27.86
N ALA A 18 -13.44 3.14 -27.02
CA ALA A 18 -12.50 3.48 -25.97
C ALA A 18 -11.23 4.03 -26.65
N GLY A 19 -10.92 5.31 -26.42
CA GLY A 19 -9.89 6.03 -27.14
C GLY A 19 -8.52 5.35 -27.08
N CYS A 20 -7.80 5.36 -28.18
CA CYS A 20 -6.36 5.09 -28.14
C CYS A 20 -5.65 6.36 -27.64
N THR A 21 -4.78 6.22 -26.66
CA THR A 21 -3.88 7.29 -26.21
C THR A 21 -2.46 6.99 -26.63
N VAL A 22 -1.64 8.02 -26.72
CA VAL A 22 -0.19 7.85 -26.97
C VAL A 22 0.51 7.65 -25.64
N ASN A 23 1.28 6.57 -25.53
CA ASN A 23 2.10 6.34 -24.36
C ASN A 23 3.16 7.45 -24.25
N PRO A 24 3.25 8.19 -23.13
CA PRO A 24 4.12 9.35 -22.99
C PRO A 24 5.62 9.04 -23.15
N VAL A 25 6.02 7.80 -22.86
CA VAL A 25 7.42 7.36 -22.90
C VAL A 25 7.78 6.80 -24.28
N THR A 26 6.92 5.93 -24.84
CA THR A 26 7.26 5.20 -26.07
C THR A 26 6.77 5.88 -27.36
N GLY A 27 5.87 6.87 -27.24
CA GLY A 27 5.20 7.49 -28.37
C GLY A 27 4.24 6.57 -29.14
N LYS A 28 4.07 5.32 -28.70
CA LYS A 28 3.20 4.34 -29.35
C LYS A 28 1.76 4.47 -28.90
N SER A 29 0.83 4.24 -29.81
CA SER A 29 -0.59 4.15 -29.50
C SER A 29 -0.87 2.94 -28.62
N GLN A 30 -1.64 3.12 -27.54
CA GLN A 30 -2.07 2.05 -26.65
C GLN A 30 -3.57 2.19 -26.34
N LEU A 31 -4.23 1.05 -26.09
CA LEU A 31 -5.60 1.05 -25.62
C LEU A 31 -5.66 1.71 -24.24
N ASP A 32 -6.54 2.70 -24.09
CA ASP A 32 -6.73 3.44 -22.85
C ASP A 32 -8.19 3.37 -22.41
N LEU A 33 -8.47 2.45 -21.50
CA LEU A 33 -9.79 2.34 -20.85
C LEU A 33 -9.90 3.23 -19.60
N LEU A 34 -8.78 3.81 -19.19
CA LEU A 34 -8.65 4.64 -17.99
C LEU A 34 -7.92 5.94 -18.34
N GLY A 35 -8.66 6.98 -18.69
CA GLY A 35 -8.09 8.30 -18.98
C GLY A 35 -7.30 8.88 -17.81
N GLU A 36 -6.42 9.87 -18.08
CA GLU A 36 -5.52 10.45 -17.06
C GLU A 36 -6.27 10.99 -15.83
N ALA A 37 -7.41 11.68 -16.04
CA ALA A 37 -8.22 12.20 -14.94
C ALA A 37 -8.76 11.08 -14.04
N GLN A 38 -9.19 9.96 -14.63
CA GLN A 38 -9.65 8.78 -13.89
C GLN A 38 -8.50 8.06 -13.18
N GLU A 39 -7.32 7.99 -13.82
CA GLU A 39 -6.09 7.47 -13.23
C GLU A 39 -5.71 8.24 -11.95
N VAL A 40 -5.77 9.58 -12.01
CA VAL A 40 -5.48 10.45 -10.85
C VAL A 40 -6.51 10.28 -9.75
N GLU A 41 -7.80 10.25 -10.09
CA GLU A 41 -8.86 10.07 -9.09
C GLU A 41 -8.79 8.69 -8.42
N MET A 42 -8.51 7.64 -9.20
CA MET A 42 -8.28 6.30 -8.68
C MET A 42 -7.10 6.27 -7.68
N GLY A 43 -5.98 6.88 -8.05
CA GLY A 43 -4.83 6.99 -7.15
C GLY A 43 -5.18 7.71 -5.85
N LYS A 44 -5.88 8.84 -5.94
CA LYS A 44 -6.34 9.60 -4.78
C LYS A 44 -7.27 8.79 -3.86
N GLN A 45 -8.18 8.00 -4.44
CA GLN A 45 -9.12 7.17 -3.70
C GLN A 45 -8.43 6.03 -2.93
N TYR A 46 -7.46 5.35 -3.55
CA TYR A 46 -6.82 4.17 -2.95
C TYR A 46 -5.59 4.48 -2.11
N TYR A 47 -4.97 5.64 -2.27
CA TYR A 47 -3.75 5.98 -1.57
C TYR A 47 -3.84 5.97 -0.05
N PRO A 48 -4.88 6.54 0.60
CA PRO A 48 -5.00 6.47 2.06
C PRO A 48 -5.02 5.02 2.56
N GLY A 49 -5.78 4.15 1.89
CA GLY A 49 -5.82 2.71 2.21
C GLY A 49 -4.46 2.02 2.05
N ALA A 50 -3.72 2.34 0.99
CA ALA A 50 -2.38 1.79 0.75
C ALA A 50 -1.37 2.23 1.82
N VAL A 51 -1.39 3.50 2.23
CA VAL A 51 -0.56 4.01 3.32
C VAL A 51 -0.91 3.30 4.63
N GLN A 52 -2.19 3.18 4.96
CA GLN A 52 -2.62 2.57 6.23
C GLN A 52 -2.41 1.05 6.26
N SER A 53 -2.55 0.35 5.14
CA SER A 53 -2.22 -1.08 5.04
C SER A 53 -0.71 -1.36 5.18
N SER A 54 0.12 -0.35 4.96
CA SER A 54 1.56 -0.37 5.18
C SER A 54 1.95 0.15 6.58
N LEU A 55 1.09 -0.04 7.58
CA LEU A 55 1.25 0.37 8.98
C LEU A 55 1.30 1.90 9.18
N GLY A 56 0.72 2.67 8.27
CA GLY A 56 0.63 4.12 8.34
C GLY A 56 1.94 4.85 8.02
N PRO A 57 1.92 6.20 8.00
CA PRO A 57 3.10 6.99 7.72
C PRO A 57 4.10 6.92 8.88
N ILE A 58 5.40 7.03 8.56
CA ILE A 58 6.43 7.23 9.57
C ILE A 58 6.27 8.66 10.13
N ASP A 59 6.09 8.78 11.43
CA ASP A 59 6.02 10.09 12.12
C ASP A 59 7.41 10.70 12.24
N ASP A 60 7.91 11.22 11.12
CA ASP A 60 9.19 11.91 10.98
C ASP A 60 9.12 12.90 9.83
N ARG A 61 8.93 14.17 10.17
CA ARG A 61 8.76 15.25 9.18
C ARG A 61 10.00 15.46 8.30
N GLU A 62 11.20 15.29 8.86
CA GLU A 62 12.44 15.46 8.12
C GLU A 62 12.60 14.35 7.08
N LEU A 63 12.35 13.12 7.47
CA LEU A 63 12.37 11.96 6.57
C LEU A 63 11.31 12.09 5.47
N GLN A 64 10.05 12.41 5.83
CA GLN A 64 8.98 12.62 4.84
C GLN A 64 9.36 13.73 3.84
N ALA A 65 9.91 14.82 4.33
CA ALA A 65 10.36 15.93 3.48
C ALA A 65 11.54 15.51 2.57
N ALA A 66 12.47 14.69 3.06
CA ALA A 66 13.58 14.18 2.25
C ALA A 66 13.09 13.28 1.11
N VAL A 67 12.17 12.36 1.41
CA VAL A 67 11.54 11.48 0.41
C VAL A 67 10.76 12.29 -0.64
N ALA A 68 9.96 13.26 -0.19
CA ALA A 68 9.20 14.12 -1.09
C ALA A 68 10.11 14.99 -1.98
N ARG A 69 11.20 15.56 -1.44
CA ARG A 69 12.18 16.33 -2.24
C ARG A 69 12.82 15.48 -3.33
N ALA A 70 13.32 14.30 -2.99
CA ALA A 70 13.93 13.40 -3.96
C ALA A 70 12.92 12.95 -5.03
N GLY A 71 11.72 12.54 -4.59
CA GLY A 71 10.64 12.13 -5.49
C GLY A 71 10.21 13.23 -6.45
N ASN A 72 9.98 14.44 -5.96
CA ASN A 72 9.60 15.58 -6.80
C ASN A 72 10.73 15.98 -7.77
N ALA A 73 11.99 15.89 -7.36
CA ALA A 73 13.12 16.18 -8.23
C ALA A 73 13.16 15.21 -9.44
N VAL A 74 12.97 13.90 -9.22
CA VAL A 74 12.99 12.93 -10.32
C VAL A 74 11.70 12.98 -11.16
N ALA A 75 10.53 13.22 -10.55
CA ALA A 75 9.28 13.38 -11.28
C ALA A 75 9.25 14.64 -12.15
N GLY A 76 9.82 15.75 -11.66
CA GLY A 76 9.87 17.04 -12.37
C GLY A 76 10.64 17.01 -13.69
N VAL A 77 11.56 16.05 -13.85
CA VAL A 77 12.32 15.83 -15.09
C VAL A 77 11.81 14.62 -15.89
N GLY A 78 10.76 13.97 -15.41
CA GLY A 78 10.15 12.80 -16.05
C GLY A 78 9.23 13.16 -17.22
N HIS A 79 8.61 12.15 -17.83
CA HIS A 79 7.72 12.33 -19.00
C HIS A 79 6.32 12.84 -18.64
N ARG A 80 5.93 12.85 -17.35
CA ARG A 80 4.62 13.34 -16.89
C ARG A 80 4.77 14.24 -15.65
N PRO A 81 5.51 15.39 -15.74
CA PRO A 81 5.83 16.21 -14.56
C PRO A 81 4.63 16.93 -13.96
N ALA A 82 3.52 17.05 -14.70
CA ALA A 82 2.31 17.75 -14.27
C ALA A 82 1.37 16.91 -13.40
N LEU A 83 1.66 15.59 -13.20
CA LEU A 83 0.85 14.76 -12.32
C LEU A 83 0.95 15.23 -10.86
N PRO A 84 -0.12 15.07 -10.06
CA PRO A 84 -0.12 15.43 -8.64
C PRO A 84 0.61 14.36 -7.81
N TYR A 85 1.94 14.30 -7.96
CA TYR A 85 2.77 13.34 -7.24
C TYR A 85 2.69 13.55 -5.73
N GLU A 86 2.64 12.43 -5.03
CA GLU A 86 2.65 12.38 -3.57
C GLU A 86 3.50 11.20 -3.10
N TYR A 87 4.33 11.43 -2.09
CA TYR A 87 5.29 10.44 -1.60
C TYR A 87 5.13 10.28 -0.10
N THR A 88 5.02 9.02 0.36
CA THR A 88 4.95 8.72 1.79
C THR A 88 5.96 7.64 2.17
N ALA A 89 6.79 7.94 3.17
CA ALA A 89 7.56 6.93 3.89
C ALA A 89 6.63 6.22 4.89
N VAL A 90 6.48 4.90 4.76
CA VAL A 90 5.53 4.10 5.55
C VAL A 90 6.22 3.14 6.52
N ASN A 91 5.53 2.77 7.61
CA ASN A 91 6.08 1.96 8.70
C ASN A 91 6.28 0.47 8.39
N ASP A 92 5.99 0.01 7.18
CA ASP A 92 6.18 -1.40 6.81
C ASP A 92 7.64 -1.83 6.96
N PRO A 93 7.95 -2.86 7.79
CA PRO A 93 9.32 -3.38 7.94
C PRO A 93 9.81 -4.18 6.73
N GLN A 94 8.92 -4.59 5.84
CA GLN A 94 9.29 -5.28 4.59
C GLN A 94 10.03 -4.31 3.66
N VAL A 95 11.00 -4.84 2.93
CA VAL A 95 11.73 -4.07 1.91
C VAL A 95 10.85 -3.90 0.70
N ASN A 96 10.34 -2.69 0.45
CA ASN A 96 9.49 -2.40 -0.69
C ASN A 96 9.43 -0.89 -1.02
N ALA A 97 9.07 -0.60 -2.28
CA ALA A 97 8.49 0.65 -2.74
C ALA A 97 7.41 0.30 -3.75
N PHE A 98 6.42 1.13 -3.92
CA PHE A 98 5.36 0.90 -4.90
C PHE A 98 4.66 2.19 -5.31
N ALA A 99 4.19 2.21 -6.55
CA ALA A 99 3.41 3.31 -7.10
C ALA A 99 1.97 2.88 -7.38
N LEU A 100 1.02 3.75 -7.01
CA LEU A 100 -0.37 3.67 -7.49
C LEU A 100 -0.56 4.59 -8.70
N PRO A 101 -1.63 4.39 -9.47
CA PRO A 101 -1.99 5.29 -10.56
C PRO A 101 -2.00 6.76 -10.12
N GLY A 102 -1.76 7.68 -11.04
CA GLY A 102 -1.82 9.12 -10.77
C GLY A 102 -0.67 9.68 -9.93
N GLY A 103 0.44 8.92 -9.75
CA GLY A 103 1.66 9.43 -9.13
C GLY A 103 1.69 9.34 -7.59
N LYS A 104 0.94 8.42 -6.99
CA LYS A 104 0.96 8.18 -5.54
C LYS A 104 1.97 7.09 -5.23
N ILE A 105 3.03 7.40 -4.47
CA ILE A 105 4.19 6.52 -4.27
C ILE A 105 4.46 6.35 -2.78
N CYS A 106 4.64 5.09 -2.36
CA CYS A 106 5.07 4.73 -1.02
C CYS A 106 6.46 4.10 -1.06
N ILE A 107 7.26 4.41 -0.05
CA ILE A 107 8.53 3.75 0.21
C ILE A 107 8.58 3.27 1.66
N THR A 108 8.96 2.02 1.88
CA THR A 108 8.87 1.41 3.21
C THR A 108 10.08 1.74 4.08
N ARG A 109 9.86 1.75 5.39
CA ARG A 109 10.92 1.78 6.40
C ARG A 109 11.97 0.70 6.16
N GLY A 110 11.50 -0.50 5.79
CA GLY A 110 12.36 -1.64 5.51
C GLY A 110 13.38 -1.36 4.42
N LEU A 111 12.99 -0.68 3.34
CA LEU A 111 13.89 -0.30 2.25
C LEU A 111 14.76 0.91 2.67
N LEU A 112 14.14 1.98 3.16
CA LEU A 112 14.85 3.21 3.56
C LEU A 112 15.97 2.95 4.57
N SER A 113 15.76 2.07 5.56
CA SER A 113 16.78 1.78 6.58
C SER A 113 17.98 0.96 6.08
N ARG A 114 17.95 0.52 4.82
CA ARG A 114 18.99 -0.36 4.22
C ARG A 114 19.75 0.29 3.07
N MET A 115 19.27 1.40 2.55
CA MET A 115 20.01 2.20 1.55
C MET A 115 21.06 3.07 2.25
N GLU A 116 22.04 3.56 1.51
CA GLU A 116 23.21 4.27 2.06
C GLU A 116 23.28 5.72 1.61
N SER A 117 22.54 6.10 0.54
CA SER A 117 22.62 7.43 -0.06
C SER A 117 21.25 7.97 -0.51
N GLU A 118 21.15 9.31 -0.60
CA GLU A 118 19.99 9.97 -1.21
C GLU A 118 19.87 9.61 -2.70
N ASP A 119 21.00 9.33 -3.36
CA ASP A 119 21.04 8.92 -4.76
C ASP A 119 20.41 7.54 -4.97
N GLY A 120 20.65 6.59 -4.04
CA GLY A 120 19.97 5.30 -4.02
C GLY A 120 18.47 5.45 -3.82
N MET A 121 18.05 6.31 -2.87
CA MET A 121 16.64 6.63 -2.68
C MET A 121 16.02 7.27 -3.93
N ALA A 122 16.72 8.22 -4.56
CA ALA A 122 16.27 8.85 -5.79
C ALA A 122 16.18 7.87 -6.97
N ALA A 123 17.07 6.87 -7.03
CA ALA A 123 17.01 5.82 -8.04
C ALA A 123 15.76 4.93 -7.87
N VAL A 124 15.41 4.55 -6.63
CA VAL A 124 14.17 3.81 -6.33
C VAL A 124 12.95 4.65 -6.68
N LEU A 125 12.88 5.89 -6.21
CA LEU A 125 11.74 6.78 -6.51
C LEU A 125 11.64 7.06 -8.01
N GLY A 126 12.77 7.18 -8.70
CA GLY A 126 12.84 7.31 -10.17
C GLY A 126 12.31 6.08 -10.89
N HIS A 127 12.60 4.87 -10.39
CA HIS A 127 12.04 3.62 -10.89
C HIS A 127 10.51 3.59 -10.74
N GLU A 128 9.97 3.98 -9.58
CA GLU A 128 8.53 4.09 -9.36
C GLU A 128 7.88 5.16 -10.25
N VAL A 129 8.51 6.32 -10.40
CA VAL A 129 8.10 7.35 -11.37
C VAL A 129 8.14 6.80 -12.80
N GLY A 130 9.09 5.94 -13.12
CA GLY A 130 9.17 5.20 -14.39
C GLY A 130 7.91 4.38 -14.66
N HIS A 131 7.45 3.61 -13.65
CA HIS A 131 6.20 2.85 -13.75
C HIS A 131 4.98 3.76 -13.97
N VAL A 132 4.93 4.89 -13.27
CA VAL A 132 3.84 5.89 -13.42
C VAL A 132 3.87 6.53 -14.80
N THR A 133 5.03 6.98 -15.27
CA THR A 133 5.16 7.68 -16.56
C THR A 133 4.92 6.77 -17.75
N ALA A 134 5.34 5.50 -17.67
CA ALA A 134 5.06 4.48 -18.67
C ALA A 134 3.65 3.88 -18.55
N ARG A 135 2.87 4.27 -17.53
CA ARG A 135 1.49 3.83 -17.27
C ARG A 135 1.36 2.31 -17.09
N HIS A 136 2.34 1.66 -16.44
CA HIS A 136 2.37 0.19 -16.31
C HIS A 136 1.17 -0.36 -15.54
N ALA A 137 0.74 0.31 -14.46
CA ALA A 137 -0.44 -0.07 -13.68
C ALA A 137 -1.74 0.06 -14.51
N VAL A 138 -1.86 1.11 -15.34
CA VAL A 138 -3.00 1.30 -16.25
C VAL A 138 -3.03 0.20 -17.31
N ALA A 139 -1.88 -0.17 -17.86
CA ALA A 139 -1.79 -1.27 -18.83
C ALA A 139 -2.20 -2.61 -18.20
N ALA A 140 -1.85 -2.86 -16.93
CA ALA A 140 -2.30 -4.04 -16.18
C ALA A 140 -3.82 -4.03 -15.97
N TYR A 141 -4.38 -2.90 -15.56
CA TYR A 141 -5.82 -2.69 -15.42
C TYR A 141 -6.56 -2.95 -16.74
N ASN A 142 -6.12 -2.36 -17.84
CA ASN A 142 -6.72 -2.53 -19.16
C ASN A 142 -6.73 -4.02 -19.58
N ARG A 143 -5.63 -4.75 -19.36
CA ARG A 143 -5.57 -6.19 -19.64
C ARG A 143 -6.57 -6.98 -18.81
N GLN A 144 -6.68 -6.67 -17.53
CA GLN A 144 -7.63 -7.35 -16.63
C GLN A 144 -9.07 -7.09 -17.04
N MET A 145 -9.44 -5.84 -17.35
CA MET A 145 -10.77 -5.47 -17.81
C MET A 145 -11.14 -6.18 -19.13
N LEU A 146 -10.22 -6.25 -20.08
CA LEU A 146 -10.42 -6.99 -21.32
C LEU A 146 -10.60 -8.50 -21.06
N THR A 147 -9.77 -9.09 -20.20
CA THR A 147 -9.89 -10.51 -19.84
C THR A 147 -11.24 -10.80 -19.20
N THR A 148 -11.67 -9.97 -18.26
CA THR A 148 -12.98 -10.08 -17.61
C THR A 148 -14.13 -9.95 -18.63
N ALA A 149 -14.06 -8.96 -19.53
CA ALA A 149 -15.07 -8.77 -20.58
C ALA A 149 -15.15 -9.98 -21.54
N LEU A 150 -14.02 -10.57 -21.90
CA LEU A 150 -13.96 -11.77 -22.74
C LEU A 150 -14.54 -13.00 -22.03
N LEU A 151 -14.27 -13.19 -20.73
CA LEU A 151 -14.82 -14.29 -19.92
C LEU A 151 -16.33 -14.14 -19.77
N VAL A 152 -16.83 -12.96 -19.46
CA VAL A 152 -18.27 -12.69 -19.36
C VAL A 152 -18.95 -12.77 -20.73
N GLY A 153 -18.35 -12.24 -21.79
CA GLY A 153 -18.87 -12.29 -23.16
C GLY A 153 -18.78 -13.68 -23.81
N GLY A 154 -17.81 -14.52 -23.38
CA GLY A 154 -17.57 -15.86 -23.90
C GLY A 154 -18.50 -16.97 -23.38
N GLY A 155 -19.49 -16.63 -22.54
CA GLY A 155 -20.55 -17.57 -22.14
C GLY A 155 -20.27 -18.37 -20.87
N ILE A 156 -19.35 -17.93 -20.01
CA ILE A 156 -19.35 -18.36 -18.60
C ILE A 156 -20.50 -17.56 -17.94
N TYR A 157 -21.69 -18.14 -17.98
CA TYR A 157 -22.92 -17.59 -17.43
C TYR A 157 -22.80 -17.52 -15.89
N MET A 158 -22.49 -16.38 -15.36
CA MET A 158 -23.06 -15.95 -14.10
C MET A 158 -24.39 -15.27 -14.45
N ASP A 159 -25.46 -15.68 -13.79
CA ASP A 159 -26.82 -15.25 -14.10
C ASP A 159 -26.89 -13.71 -14.02
N ALA A 160 -27.08 -13.05 -15.16
CA ALA A 160 -27.04 -11.59 -15.27
C ALA A 160 -28.19 -10.86 -14.54
N LYS A 161 -29.00 -11.60 -13.78
CA LYS A 161 -30.07 -11.04 -12.94
C LYS A 161 -29.61 -10.54 -11.58
N ASP A 162 -28.40 -10.91 -11.13
CA ASP A 162 -27.91 -10.57 -9.79
C ASP A 162 -26.77 -9.54 -9.77
N VAL A 163 -26.36 -9.00 -10.92
CA VAL A 163 -25.34 -7.93 -10.99
C VAL A 163 -26.00 -6.59 -10.76
N GLU A 164 -26.31 -6.26 -9.51
CA GLU A 164 -26.64 -4.90 -9.11
C GLU A 164 -25.35 -4.04 -9.06
N ASN A 165 -25.49 -2.70 -9.19
CA ASN A 165 -24.40 -1.70 -9.19
C ASN A 165 -23.40 -1.85 -8.00
N LYS A 166 -23.75 -2.59 -6.94
CA LYS A 166 -22.92 -2.87 -5.76
C LYS A 166 -21.76 -3.83 -6.04
N GLU A 167 -21.93 -4.79 -6.97
CA GLU A 167 -20.83 -5.70 -7.36
C GLU A 167 -19.76 -4.98 -8.19
N LEU A 168 -20.14 -3.96 -8.95
CA LEU A 168 -19.18 -3.10 -9.65
C LEU A 168 -18.31 -2.29 -8.67
N ILE A 169 -18.87 -1.86 -7.53
CA ILE A 169 -18.12 -1.15 -6.49
C ILE A 169 -17.18 -2.10 -5.75
N SER A 170 -17.65 -3.33 -5.41
CA SER A 170 -16.80 -4.35 -4.78
C SER A 170 -15.70 -4.83 -5.75
N LEU A 171 -16.02 -4.96 -7.04
CA LEU A 171 -15.04 -5.28 -8.08
C LEU A 171 -13.99 -4.16 -8.20
N GLY A 172 -14.38 -2.88 -8.12
CA GLY A 172 -13.48 -1.74 -8.10
C GLY A 172 -12.51 -1.76 -6.91
N ALA A 173 -12.98 -2.10 -5.72
CA ALA A 173 -12.15 -2.23 -4.52
C ALA A 173 -11.15 -3.40 -4.63
N VAL A 174 -11.59 -4.56 -5.16
CA VAL A 174 -10.71 -5.71 -5.44
C VAL A 174 -9.66 -5.36 -6.49
N ILE A 175 -10.05 -4.67 -7.57
CA ILE A 175 -9.13 -4.22 -8.61
C ILE A 175 -8.12 -3.21 -8.05
N GLY A 176 -8.55 -2.28 -7.18
CA GLY A 176 -7.66 -1.33 -6.52
C GLY A 176 -6.61 -2.02 -5.63
N ALA A 177 -7.03 -2.99 -4.83
CA ALA A 177 -6.11 -3.80 -4.03
C ALA A 177 -5.13 -4.60 -4.90
N GLN A 178 -5.58 -5.14 -6.04
CA GLN A 178 -4.72 -5.87 -6.98
C GLN A 178 -3.74 -4.94 -7.73
N MET A 179 -4.07 -3.66 -7.92
CA MET A 179 -3.12 -2.69 -8.50
C MET A 179 -1.93 -2.41 -7.59
N VAL A 180 -2.14 -2.37 -6.27
CA VAL A 180 -1.06 -2.28 -5.27
C VAL A 180 -0.17 -3.53 -5.28
N MET A 181 -0.73 -4.67 -5.71
CA MET A 181 -0.05 -5.97 -5.84
C MET A 181 0.36 -6.28 -7.29
N ALA A 182 0.42 -5.27 -8.17
CA ALA A 182 0.70 -5.50 -9.59
C ALA A 182 2.06 -6.19 -9.79
N HIS A 183 2.03 -7.28 -10.55
CA HIS A 183 3.25 -7.94 -11.02
C HIS A 183 3.66 -7.34 -12.36
N TYR A 184 4.84 -6.77 -12.42
CA TYR A 184 5.38 -6.20 -13.63
C TYR A 184 6.18 -7.23 -14.44
N SER A 185 6.10 -7.14 -15.75
CA SER A 185 6.90 -7.99 -16.64
C SER A 185 8.38 -7.57 -16.57
N ARG A 186 9.29 -8.49 -16.91
CA ARG A 186 10.73 -8.18 -16.97
C ARG A 186 11.03 -7.01 -17.91
N GLU A 187 10.24 -6.82 -18.96
CA GLU A 187 10.39 -5.70 -19.89
C GLU A 187 9.99 -4.38 -19.26
N GLN A 188 8.86 -4.37 -18.51
CA GLN A 188 8.42 -3.20 -17.74
C GLN A 188 9.44 -2.82 -16.68
N GLU A 189 10.03 -3.80 -15.99
CA GLU A 189 11.11 -3.57 -15.03
C GLU A 189 12.35 -2.94 -15.68
N ARG A 190 12.81 -3.47 -16.82
CA ARG A 190 13.94 -2.89 -17.57
C ARG A 190 13.63 -1.45 -18.01
N GLN A 191 12.41 -1.21 -18.51
CA GLN A 191 11.98 0.14 -18.89
C GLN A 191 11.98 1.09 -17.68
N SER A 192 11.48 0.65 -16.53
CA SER A 192 11.48 1.48 -15.32
C SER A 192 12.88 1.72 -14.77
N ASP A 193 13.80 0.74 -14.85
CA ASP A 193 15.21 0.95 -14.52
C ASP A 193 15.88 1.99 -15.44
N GLU A 194 15.61 1.92 -16.74
CA GLU A 194 16.15 2.89 -17.71
C GLU A 194 15.64 4.29 -17.43
N LEU A 195 14.33 4.43 -17.27
CA LEU A 195 13.71 5.71 -16.97
C LEU A 195 14.16 6.25 -15.63
N GLY A 196 14.21 5.40 -14.60
CA GLY A 196 14.63 5.78 -13.26
C GLY A 196 16.06 6.29 -13.20
N LEU A 197 16.98 5.62 -13.91
CA LEU A 197 18.36 6.08 -14.06
C LEU A 197 18.42 7.44 -14.78
N ASP A 198 17.72 7.57 -15.90
CA ASP A 198 17.71 8.81 -16.70
C ASP A 198 17.12 9.99 -15.90
N TYR A 199 16.04 9.75 -15.14
CA TYR A 199 15.44 10.79 -14.29
C TYR A 199 16.36 11.18 -13.12
N ALA A 200 16.97 10.19 -12.44
CA ALA A 200 17.92 10.48 -11.37
C ALA A 200 19.11 11.32 -11.87
N VAL A 201 19.68 10.95 -13.02
CA VAL A 201 20.78 11.70 -13.64
C VAL A 201 20.39 13.12 -14.03
N LYS A 202 19.20 13.29 -14.65
CA LYS A 202 18.68 14.62 -15.04
C LYS A 202 18.36 15.48 -13.82
N ALA A 203 17.91 14.87 -12.72
CA ALA A 203 17.67 15.56 -11.45
C ALA A 203 18.95 15.89 -10.66
N GLY A 204 20.13 15.54 -11.19
CA GLY A 204 21.43 15.86 -10.58
C GLY A 204 21.90 14.86 -9.53
N TYR A 205 21.31 13.66 -9.49
CA TYR A 205 21.78 12.57 -8.64
C TYR A 205 22.92 11.78 -9.30
N SER A 206 23.72 11.09 -8.48
CA SER A 206 24.72 10.16 -8.96
C SER A 206 24.08 8.91 -9.56
N PRO A 207 24.45 8.49 -10.77
CA PRO A 207 23.95 7.26 -11.38
C PRO A 207 24.36 5.99 -10.61
N THR A 208 25.41 6.09 -9.78
CA THR A 208 25.89 5.00 -8.92
C THR A 208 24.83 4.58 -7.87
N GLY A 209 23.91 5.48 -7.51
CA GLY A 209 22.77 5.16 -6.62
C GLY A 209 21.91 4.00 -7.10
N MET A 210 21.71 3.84 -8.42
CA MET A 210 21.00 2.68 -8.99
C MET A 210 21.77 1.38 -8.76
N ILE A 211 23.09 1.41 -8.94
CA ILE A 211 23.98 0.26 -8.69
C ILE A 211 23.96 -0.11 -7.21
N GLU A 212 24.06 0.88 -6.30
CA GLU A 212 23.96 0.71 -4.85
C GLU A 212 22.66 -0.03 -4.50
N THR A 213 21.53 0.48 -4.97
CA THR A 213 20.21 -0.10 -4.71
C THR A 213 20.14 -1.56 -5.16
N HIS A 214 20.54 -1.86 -6.40
CA HIS A 214 20.49 -3.23 -6.91
C HIS A 214 21.39 -4.18 -6.11
N ARG A 215 22.58 -3.74 -5.67
CA ARG A 215 23.48 -4.53 -4.82
C ARG A 215 22.87 -4.82 -3.45
N VAL A 216 22.26 -3.81 -2.82
CA VAL A 216 21.54 -3.99 -1.55
C VAL A 216 20.43 -5.02 -1.69
N LEU A 217 19.59 -4.90 -2.70
CA LEU A 217 18.47 -5.81 -2.93
C LEU A 217 18.94 -7.26 -3.19
N LEU A 218 19.95 -7.46 -4.04
CA LEU A 218 20.51 -8.79 -4.31
C LEU A 218 21.20 -9.41 -3.07
N SER A 219 21.84 -8.59 -2.25
CA SER A 219 22.42 -9.05 -0.98
C SER A 219 21.33 -9.53 0.00
N LEU A 220 20.24 -8.77 0.12
CA LEU A 220 19.10 -9.14 0.97
C LEU A 220 18.40 -10.41 0.50
N GLN A 221 18.30 -10.64 -0.81
CA GLN A 221 17.73 -11.87 -1.37
C GLN A 221 18.46 -13.11 -0.88
N LYS A 222 19.78 -13.02 -0.76
CA LYS A 222 20.62 -14.14 -0.29
C LYS A 222 20.56 -14.33 1.23
N GLN A 223 20.50 -13.24 1.99
CA GLN A 223 20.64 -13.25 3.45
C GLN A 223 19.30 -13.36 4.20
N LYS A 224 18.26 -12.69 3.72
CA LYS A 224 16.93 -12.58 4.34
C LYS A 224 15.82 -12.65 3.29
N PRO A 225 15.60 -13.79 2.62
CA PRO A 225 14.63 -13.87 1.52
C PRO A 225 13.20 -13.46 1.95
N GLY A 226 12.76 -13.78 3.16
CA GLY A 226 11.44 -13.41 3.66
C GLY A 226 11.22 -11.92 3.83
N ALA A 227 12.27 -11.12 4.10
CA ALA A 227 12.14 -9.67 4.25
C ALA A 227 11.92 -8.92 2.93
N ILE A 228 12.17 -9.57 1.80
CA ILE A 228 12.16 -8.97 0.46
C ILE A 228 11.18 -9.68 -0.49
N GLU A 229 10.45 -10.67 0.01
CA GLU A 229 9.56 -11.52 -0.79
C GLU A 229 8.51 -10.70 -1.55
N ARG A 230 7.88 -9.73 -0.87
CA ARG A 230 6.88 -8.87 -1.47
C ARG A 230 7.43 -8.03 -2.62
N MET A 231 8.62 -7.45 -2.45
CA MET A 231 9.28 -6.66 -3.49
C MET A 231 9.64 -7.53 -4.69
N PHE A 232 10.16 -8.75 -4.47
CA PHE A 232 10.50 -9.65 -5.59
C PHE A 232 9.26 -10.21 -6.30
N ALA A 233 8.13 -10.30 -5.60
CA ALA A 233 6.87 -10.65 -6.21
C ALA A 233 6.39 -9.58 -7.20
N SER A 234 6.48 -8.29 -6.84
CA SER A 234 6.08 -7.17 -7.70
C SER A 234 7.19 -6.73 -8.68
N HIS A 235 8.45 -6.70 -8.21
CA HIS A 235 9.63 -6.23 -8.95
C HIS A 235 10.73 -7.30 -8.99
N PRO A 236 10.68 -8.27 -9.91
CA PRO A 236 11.68 -9.32 -9.97
C PRO A 236 13.09 -8.78 -10.18
N MET A 237 13.95 -8.96 -9.19
CA MET A 237 15.36 -8.61 -9.29
C MET A 237 16.17 -9.71 -9.93
N SER A 238 17.19 -9.34 -10.69
CA SER A 238 18.13 -10.28 -11.28
C SER A 238 19.54 -9.69 -11.35
N ALA A 239 20.56 -10.56 -11.38
CA ALA A 239 21.92 -10.14 -11.64
C ALA A 239 22.07 -9.45 -13.01
N GLU A 240 21.19 -9.76 -13.95
CA GLU A 240 21.12 -9.11 -15.26
C GLU A 240 20.76 -7.61 -15.14
N ARG A 241 19.78 -7.25 -14.26
CA ARG A 241 19.41 -5.85 -14.04
C ARG A 241 20.58 -5.05 -13.46
N LEU A 242 21.31 -5.62 -12.48
CA LEU A 242 22.52 -5.00 -11.95
C LEU A 242 23.59 -4.81 -13.04
N ALA A 243 23.91 -5.86 -13.81
CA ALA A 243 24.89 -5.79 -14.88
C ALA A 243 24.50 -4.76 -15.96
N THR A 244 23.21 -4.65 -16.26
CA THR A 244 22.69 -3.64 -17.21
C THR A 244 22.86 -2.23 -16.65
N ALA A 245 22.55 -2.00 -15.37
CA ALA A 245 22.78 -0.72 -14.71
C ALA A 245 24.27 -0.34 -14.71
N GLU A 246 25.16 -1.26 -14.35
CA GLU A 246 26.61 -1.06 -14.37
C GLU A 246 27.12 -0.68 -15.77
N LYS A 247 26.65 -1.38 -16.81
CA LYS A 247 27.01 -1.08 -18.21
C LYS A 247 26.52 0.30 -18.64
N ARG A 248 25.27 0.68 -18.30
CA ARG A 248 24.72 1.99 -18.64
C ARG A 248 25.46 3.11 -17.93
N VAL A 249 25.73 2.95 -16.64
CA VAL A 249 26.49 3.93 -15.85
C VAL A 249 27.92 4.10 -16.41
N ALA A 250 28.59 2.99 -16.77
CA ALA A 250 29.91 3.04 -17.37
C ALA A 250 29.96 3.79 -18.71
N ALA A 251 28.86 3.81 -19.46
CA ALA A 251 28.76 4.51 -20.74
C ALA A 251 28.44 6.01 -20.59
N LEU A 252 28.17 6.52 -19.39
CA LEU A 252 27.90 7.93 -19.16
C LEU A 252 29.20 8.76 -19.22
N PRO A 253 29.12 10.05 -19.59
CA PRO A 253 30.26 10.96 -19.53
C PRO A 253 30.85 11.00 -18.10
N PRO A 254 32.18 11.13 -17.95
CA PRO A 254 32.84 11.10 -16.64
C PRO A 254 32.27 12.10 -15.63
N GLU A 255 31.90 13.29 -16.07
CA GLU A 255 31.33 14.35 -15.23
C GLU A 255 29.94 14.00 -14.64
N VAL A 256 29.26 13.04 -15.27
CA VAL A 256 27.98 12.50 -14.77
C VAL A 256 28.22 11.22 -13.97
N ARG A 257 29.01 10.30 -14.55
CA ARG A 257 29.29 8.99 -13.96
C ARG A 257 29.95 9.08 -12.59
N ASP A 258 30.91 10.01 -12.45
CA ASP A 258 31.77 10.13 -11.28
C ASP A 258 31.21 11.16 -10.24
N ARG A 259 29.94 11.52 -10.34
CA ARG A 259 29.25 12.35 -9.32
C ARG A 259 29.33 11.67 -7.97
N PRO A 260 29.73 12.40 -6.89
CA PRO A 260 29.77 11.85 -5.55
C PRO A 260 28.38 11.51 -5.02
N LEU A 261 28.27 10.42 -4.25
CA LEU A 261 27.04 10.06 -3.56
C LEU A 261 26.71 11.03 -2.42
N LYS A 262 25.45 11.38 -2.28
CA LYS A 262 24.90 12.23 -1.20
C LYS A 262 24.61 11.37 0.04
N VAL A 263 25.67 10.92 0.71
CA VAL A 263 25.59 10.02 1.87
C VAL A 263 25.21 10.77 3.16
N ALA A 264 25.85 11.93 3.43
CA ALA A 264 25.66 12.63 4.70
C ALA A 264 24.22 13.13 4.91
N PRO A 265 23.56 13.82 3.96
CA PRO A 265 22.16 14.23 4.13
C PRO A 265 21.21 13.05 4.29
N TYR A 266 21.48 11.93 3.58
CA TYR A 266 20.68 10.71 3.73
C TYR A 266 20.78 10.11 5.13
N ARG A 267 22.00 9.96 5.65
CA ARG A 267 22.24 9.43 7.00
C ARG A 267 21.61 10.29 8.08
N GLN A 268 21.62 11.61 7.91
CA GLN A 268 20.93 12.52 8.82
C GLN A 268 19.43 12.24 8.82
N ALA A 269 18.77 12.26 7.65
CA ALA A 269 17.32 12.07 7.52
C ALA A 269 16.86 10.66 7.96
N THR A 270 17.70 9.64 7.83
CA THR A 270 17.35 8.25 8.14
C THR A 270 17.89 7.75 9.48
N SER A 271 18.63 8.57 10.23
CA SER A 271 19.34 8.17 11.45
C SER A 271 18.46 7.42 12.45
N ARG A 272 17.24 7.92 12.69
CA ARG A 272 16.27 7.31 13.61
C ARG A 272 15.82 5.94 13.11
N ILE A 273 15.38 5.83 11.86
CA ILE A 273 14.87 4.56 11.32
C ILE A 273 15.96 3.50 11.20
N VAL A 274 17.21 3.91 10.98
CA VAL A 274 18.36 3.02 10.97
C VAL A 274 18.67 2.50 12.39
N ALA A 275 18.62 3.37 13.40
CA ALA A 275 18.80 2.98 14.80
C ALA A 275 17.68 2.04 15.28
N GLU A 276 16.44 2.27 14.86
CA GLU A 276 15.27 1.46 15.21
C GLU A 276 15.19 0.13 14.42
N ARG A 277 15.97 -0.05 13.35
CA ARG A 277 15.90 -1.21 12.45
C ARG A 277 15.91 -2.56 13.16
N PRO A 278 16.72 -2.81 14.20
CA PRO A 278 16.70 -4.11 14.89
C PRO A 278 15.31 -4.48 15.44
N ALA A 279 14.58 -3.52 15.99
CA ALA A 279 13.22 -3.74 16.48
C ALA A 279 12.23 -4.06 15.35
N TRP A 280 12.35 -3.36 14.24
CA TRP A 280 11.49 -3.56 13.08
C TRP A 280 11.81 -4.86 12.31
N ASP A 281 13.06 -5.32 12.33
CA ASP A 281 13.42 -6.65 11.83
C ASP A 281 12.75 -7.76 12.67
N LEU A 282 12.69 -7.60 14.00
CA LEU A 282 11.94 -8.50 14.89
C LEU A 282 10.44 -8.49 14.59
N ALA A 283 9.86 -7.34 14.31
CA ALA A 283 8.45 -7.25 13.92
C ALA A 283 8.19 -7.94 12.58
N SER A 284 9.08 -7.79 11.59
CA SER A 284 9.03 -8.53 10.33
C SER A 284 9.08 -10.04 10.52
N ASP A 285 10.03 -10.52 11.36
CA ASP A 285 10.13 -11.93 11.72
C ASP A 285 8.85 -12.44 12.42
N ALA A 286 8.27 -11.61 13.30
CA ALA A 286 7.04 -11.95 14.01
C ALA A 286 5.85 -12.11 13.04
N GLN A 287 5.72 -11.24 12.04
CA GLN A 287 4.69 -11.38 11.00
C GLN A 287 4.82 -12.72 10.25
N ALA A 288 6.03 -13.13 9.89
CA ALA A 288 6.27 -14.43 9.25
C ALA A 288 5.91 -15.61 10.18
N LEU A 289 6.20 -15.48 11.48
CA LEU A 289 5.84 -16.49 12.49
C LEU A 289 4.33 -16.60 12.66
N LEU A 290 3.60 -15.48 12.68
CA LEU A 290 2.13 -15.46 12.75
C LEU A 290 1.51 -16.15 11.53
N GLY A 291 2.03 -15.90 10.32
CA GLY A 291 1.62 -16.60 9.11
C GLY A 291 1.81 -18.14 9.20
N ASN A 292 2.79 -18.59 9.97
CA ASN A 292 3.06 -20.01 10.24
C ASN A 292 2.40 -20.53 11.53
N LYS A 293 1.48 -19.78 12.14
CA LYS A 293 0.76 -20.12 13.39
C LYS A 293 1.67 -20.33 14.61
N LYS A 294 2.85 -19.73 14.62
CA LYS A 294 3.84 -19.78 15.73
C LYS A 294 3.66 -18.61 16.68
N ASN A 295 2.45 -18.47 17.25
CA ASN A 295 2.01 -17.28 17.99
C ASN A 295 2.91 -16.94 19.20
N LYS A 296 3.37 -17.94 19.95
CA LYS A 296 4.26 -17.70 21.12
C LYS A 296 5.63 -17.13 20.73
N GLU A 297 6.22 -17.64 19.63
CA GLU A 297 7.49 -17.14 19.12
C GLU A 297 7.34 -15.71 18.59
N ALA A 298 6.22 -15.43 17.92
CA ALA A 298 5.90 -14.10 17.41
C ALA A 298 5.70 -13.08 18.56
N GLU A 299 4.95 -13.44 19.60
CA GLU A 299 4.76 -12.59 20.78
C GLU A 299 6.09 -12.24 21.44
N ALA A 300 6.98 -13.22 21.64
CA ALA A 300 8.29 -12.98 22.23
C ALA A 300 9.14 -11.99 21.41
N LYS A 301 9.09 -12.08 20.07
CA LYS A 301 9.78 -11.13 19.19
C LYS A 301 9.17 -9.73 19.27
N LEU A 302 7.83 -9.61 19.33
CA LEU A 302 7.16 -8.32 19.45
C LEU A 302 7.41 -7.67 20.81
N ALA A 303 7.44 -8.45 21.90
CA ALA A 303 7.82 -7.97 23.22
C ALA A 303 9.25 -7.38 23.21
N GLU A 304 10.19 -8.07 22.57
CA GLU A 304 11.57 -7.58 22.41
C GLU A 304 11.62 -6.33 21.54
N ALA A 305 10.85 -6.27 20.44
CA ALA A 305 10.76 -5.09 19.57
C ALA A 305 10.26 -3.85 20.34
N VAL A 306 9.24 -4.01 21.18
CA VAL A 306 8.72 -2.93 22.07
C VAL A 306 9.78 -2.52 23.10
N ARG A 307 10.55 -3.47 23.64
CA ARG A 307 11.64 -3.16 24.59
C ARG A 307 12.74 -2.31 23.93
N LEU A 308 13.08 -2.58 22.66
CA LEU A 308 14.07 -1.81 21.91
C LEU A 308 13.57 -0.41 21.51
N VAL A 309 12.27 -0.27 21.15
CA VAL A 309 11.69 1.00 20.73
C VAL A 309 10.33 1.23 21.45
N PRO A 310 10.36 1.55 22.77
CA PRO A 310 9.15 1.68 23.56
C PRO A 310 8.26 2.87 23.17
N SER A 311 8.76 3.81 22.40
CA SER A 311 8.03 4.96 21.86
C SER A 311 7.25 4.66 20.57
N SER A 312 7.40 3.46 19.98
CA SER A 312 6.69 3.10 18.76
C SER A 312 5.27 2.61 19.05
N GLY A 313 4.27 3.44 18.75
CA GLY A 313 2.87 3.04 18.88
C GLY A 313 2.49 1.85 18.00
N VAL A 314 3.07 1.74 16.81
CA VAL A 314 2.82 0.63 15.89
C VAL A 314 3.35 -0.70 16.46
N LEU A 315 4.59 -0.73 16.98
CA LEU A 315 5.15 -1.95 17.57
C LEU A 315 4.35 -2.40 18.80
N ARG A 316 3.91 -1.46 19.65
CA ARG A 316 3.01 -1.74 20.77
C ARG A 316 1.68 -2.32 20.31
N THR A 317 1.10 -1.77 19.26
CA THR A 317 -0.16 -2.28 18.71
C THR A 317 -0.01 -3.70 18.14
N LEU A 318 1.08 -3.98 17.43
CA LEU A 318 1.37 -5.34 16.96
C LEU A 318 1.54 -6.32 18.12
N HIS A 319 2.21 -5.88 19.20
CA HIS A 319 2.34 -6.67 20.44
C HIS A 319 0.99 -6.87 21.12
N ALA A 320 0.17 -5.81 21.22
CA ALA A 320 -1.19 -5.88 21.77
C ALA A 320 -2.06 -6.92 21.04
N ALA A 321 -2.03 -6.91 19.70
CA ALA A 321 -2.77 -7.90 18.91
C ALA A 321 -2.28 -9.33 19.17
N SER A 322 -0.96 -9.54 19.28
CA SER A 322 -0.40 -10.86 19.61
C SER A 322 -0.74 -11.32 21.03
N LEU A 323 -0.79 -10.42 21.99
CA LEU A 323 -1.24 -10.71 23.37
C LEU A 323 -2.72 -11.09 23.43
N ALA A 324 -3.57 -10.39 22.66
CA ALA A 324 -5.00 -10.70 22.56
C ALA A 324 -5.25 -12.10 21.97
N GLU A 325 -4.53 -12.45 20.91
CA GLU A 325 -4.52 -13.79 20.32
C GLU A 325 -4.12 -14.86 21.36
N ALA A 326 -3.18 -14.54 22.25
CA ALA A 326 -2.75 -15.39 23.35
C ALA A 326 -3.71 -15.37 24.56
N LYS A 327 -4.86 -14.66 24.49
CA LYS A 327 -5.85 -14.46 25.56
C LYS A 327 -5.27 -13.81 26.82
N ARG A 328 -4.31 -12.92 26.63
CA ARG A 328 -3.69 -12.11 27.69
C ARG A 328 -4.30 -10.71 27.66
N ASP A 329 -5.57 -10.60 28.08
CA ASP A 329 -6.41 -9.42 27.85
C ASP A 329 -5.86 -8.14 28.53
N GLU A 330 -5.49 -8.20 29.81
CA GLU A 330 -5.01 -6.99 30.53
C GLU A 330 -3.76 -6.37 29.89
N PRO A 331 -2.66 -7.11 29.62
CA PRO A 331 -1.51 -6.52 28.94
C PRO A 331 -1.81 -6.13 27.49
N ALA A 332 -2.71 -6.84 26.78
CA ALA A 332 -3.14 -6.44 25.43
C ALA A 332 -3.83 -5.06 25.46
N ILE A 333 -4.74 -4.83 26.40
CA ILE A 333 -5.43 -3.55 26.59
C ILE A 333 -4.43 -2.43 26.90
N ALA A 334 -3.47 -2.67 27.81
CA ALA A 334 -2.46 -1.68 28.17
C ALA A 334 -1.58 -1.27 26.96
N GLU A 335 -1.08 -2.25 26.22
CA GLU A 335 -0.26 -2.01 25.03
C GLU A 335 -1.08 -1.36 23.90
N GLY A 336 -2.33 -1.80 23.68
CA GLY A 336 -3.21 -1.22 22.65
C GLY A 336 -3.55 0.25 22.94
N ARG A 337 -3.88 0.59 24.21
CA ARG A 337 -4.16 1.97 24.64
C ARG A 337 -2.94 2.87 24.41
N GLU A 338 -1.76 2.42 24.81
CA GLU A 338 -0.52 3.19 24.63
C GLU A 338 -0.14 3.27 23.14
N GLY A 339 -0.36 2.21 22.37
CA GLY A 339 -0.17 2.19 20.92
C GLY A 339 -0.99 3.28 20.21
N ALA A 340 -2.30 3.36 20.54
CA ALA A 340 -3.19 4.37 19.96
C ALA A 340 -2.82 5.80 20.39
N ARG A 341 -2.36 5.98 21.63
CA ARG A 341 -1.91 7.29 22.13
C ARG A 341 -0.66 7.80 21.42
N LEU A 342 0.28 6.89 21.11
CA LEU A 342 1.55 7.22 20.47
C LEU A 342 1.45 7.35 18.94
N ALA A 343 0.48 6.68 18.31
CA ALA A 343 0.30 6.67 16.86
C ALA A 343 -1.14 7.05 16.47
N GLN A 344 -1.50 8.31 16.72
CA GLN A 344 -2.86 8.83 16.54
C GLN A 344 -3.33 8.84 15.08
N ASP A 345 -2.41 8.88 14.12
CA ASP A 345 -2.70 8.94 12.68
C ASP A 345 -2.54 7.56 11.98
N VAL A 346 -2.42 6.48 12.76
CA VAL A 346 -2.31 5.13 12.23
C VAL A 346 -3.60 4.36 12.50
N PHE A 347 -4.30 4.02 11.42
CA PHE A 347 -5.59 3.30 11.48
C PHE A 347 -5.54 2.05 12.34
N LEU A 348 -4.52 1.18 12.12
CA LEU A 348 -4.37 -0.07 12.86
C LEU A 348 -4.31 0.17 14.37
N CYS A 349 -3.60 1.22 14.81
CA CYS A 349 -3.45 1.54 16.24
C CYS A 349 -4.77 1.92 16.85
N GLN A 350 -5.58 2.71 16.16
CA GLN A 350 -6.89 3.14 16.62
C GLN A 350 -7.91 2.00 16.60
N ALA A 351 -7.93 1.21 15.51
CA ALA A 351 -8.87 0.10 15.36
C ALA A 351 -8.64 -1.00 16.41
N VAL A 352 -7.39 -1.43 16.62
CA VAL A 352 -7.02 -2.46 17.62
C VAL A 352 -7.31 -1.97 19.04
N ALA A 353 -6.95 -0.73 19.38
CA ALA A 353 -7.28 -0.17 20.69
C ALA A 353 -8.79 -0.09 20.90
N GLY A 354 -9.54 0.36 19.89
CA GLY A 354 -10.99 0.41 19.94
C GLY A 354 -11.63 -0.95 20.20
N GLU A 355 -11.16 -2.01 19.55
CA GLU A 355 -11.64 -3.36 19.77
C GLU A 355 -11.33 -3.87 21.19
N LEU A 356 -10.09 -3.72 21.65
CA LEU A 356 -9.65 -4.15 22.98
C LEU A 356 -10.39 -3.43 24.12
N LEU A 357 -10.79 -2.19 23.89
CA LEU A 357 -11.49 -1.36 24.89
C LEU A 357 -13.00 -1.59 24.95
N LEU A 358 -13.62 -2.33 24.04
CA LEU A 358 -15.06 -2.49 23.94
C LEU A 358 -15.74 -2.90 25.27
N ARG A 359 -15.11 -3.77 26.07
CA ARG A 359 -15.64 -4.26 27.35
C ARG A 359 -15.18 -3.44 28.52
N PRO A 360 -13.87 -3.18 28.72
CA PRO A 360 -13.39 -2.49 29.90
C PRO A 360 -13.65 -0.98 29.89
N ASP A 361 -13.73 -0.37 28.69
CA ASP A 361 -13.89 1.10 28.56
C ASP A 361 -14.59 1.43 27.21
N PRO A 362 -15.91 1.21 27.10
CA PRO A 362 -16.65 1.47 25.87
C PRO A 362 -16.59 2.94 25.39
N ALA A 363 -16.40 3.89 26.31
CA ALA A 363 -16.24 5.29 25.95
C ALA A 363 -14.89 5.55 25.28
N GLY A 364 -13.81 5.02 25.84
CA GLY A 364 -12.48 5.04 25.22
C GLY A 364 -12.44 4.28 23.91
N ALA A 365 -13.15 3.13 23.80
CA ALA A 365 -13.31 2.39 22.56
C ALA A 365 -13.92 3.27 21.45
N LEU A 366 -14.99 3.99 21.77
CA LEU A 366 -15.67 4.85 20.80
C LEU A 366 -14.74 5.97 20.30
N VAL A 367 -13.97 6.60 21.18
CA VAL A 367 -12.98 7.63 20.79
C VAL A 367 -11.96 7.07 19.78
N CYS A 368 -11.40 5.89 20.06
CA CYS A 368 -10.44 5.26 19.14
C CYS A 368 -11.10 4.87 17.80
N LEU A 369 -12.32 4.32 17.83
CA LEU A 369 -13.03 3.90 16.62
C LEU A 369 -13.50 5.09 15.77
N ASP A 370 -13.91 6.20 16.39
CA ASP A 370 -14.21 7.45 15.69
C ASP A 370 -12.94 7.98 14.99
N ARG A 371 -11.79 7.92 15.68
CA ARG A 371 -10.51 8.29 15.07
C ARG A 371 -10.12 7.36 13.92
N ALA A 372 -10.35 6.04 14.05
CA ALA A 372 -10.12 5.09 12.97
C ALA A 372 -10.98 5.42 11.72
N GLU A 373 -12.26 5.78 11.93
CA GLU A 373 -13.17 6.20 10.86
C GLU A 373 -12.72 7.51 10.18
N GLU A 374 -12.15 8.46 10.92
CA GLU A 374 -11.58 9.69 10.36
C GLU A 374 -10.34 9.41 9.49
N ILE A 375 -9.46 8.49 9.94
CA ILE A 375 -8.22 8.15 9.21
C ILE A 375 -8.53 7.39 7.93
N LEU A 376 -9.41 6.39 8.01
CA LEU A 376 -9.78 5.54 6.87
C LEU A 376 -11.30 5.27 6.91
N PRO A 377 -12.10 6.13 6.28
CA PRO A 377 -13.53 6.00 6.26
C PRO A 377 -14.02 4.76 5.50
N GLY A 378 -15.19 4.27 5.87
CA GLY A 378 -15.91 3.28 5.10
C GLY A 378 -15.57 1.82 5.45
N ILE A 379 -14.82 1.54 6.50
CA ILE A 379 -14.51 0.18 6.96
C ILE A 379 -15.70 -0.39 7.75
N ALA A 380 -16.27 -1.50 7.25
CA ALA A 380 -17.45 -2.13 7.85
C ALA A 380 -17.20 -2.58 9.31
N ASP A 381 -16.03 -3.15 9.59
CA ASP A 381 -15.65 -3.60 10.94
C ASP A 381 -15.62 -2.46 11.95
N VAL A 382 -15.11 -1.29 11.55
CA VAL A 382 -15.13 -0.09 12.41
C VAL A 382 -16.56 0.30 12.73
N ALA A 383 -17.47 0.33 11.75
CA ALA A 383 -18.88 0.64 11.98
C ALA A 383 -19.54 -0.38 12.90
N LEU A 384 -19.27 -1.68 12.76
CA LEU A 384 -19.76 -2.74 13.65
C LEU A 384 -19.26 -2.53 15.08
N LEU A 385 -17.96 -2.27 15.27
CA LEU A 385 -17.36 -2.06 16.60
C LEU A 385 -17.88 -0.78 17.26
N ARG A 386 -18.07 0.31 16.49
CA ARG A 386 -18.74 1.54 16.96
C ARG A 386 -20.16 1.25 17.47
N GLY A 387 -20.92 0.45 16.69
CA GLY A 387 -22.24 0.01 17.10
C GLY A 387 -22.22 -0.73 18.44
N ARG A 388 -21.26 -1.63 18.66
CA ARG A 388 -21.10 -2.36 19.93
C ARG A 388 -20.72 -1.43 21.10
N ALA A 389 -19.80 -0.48 20.89
CA ALA A 389 -19.42 0.51 21.90
C ALA A 389 -20.62 1.38 22.31
N LEU A 390 -21.36 1.90 21.32
CA LEU A 390 -22.57 2.72 21.53
C LEU A 390 -23.68 1.96 22.26
N GLU A 391 -23.86 0.69 21.93
CA GLU A 391 -24.83 -0.18 22.62
C GLU A 391 -24.44 -0.40 24.09
N SER A 392 -23.16 -0.64 24.38
CA SER A 392 -22.63 -0.75 25.74
C SER A 392 -22.83 0.54 26.53
N LEU A 393 -22.74 1.69 25.87
CA LEU A 393 -23.03 3.03 26.45
C LEU A 393 -24.54 3.35 26.54
N LYS A 394 -25.43 2.41 26.16
CA LYS A 394 -26.89 2.60 26.13
C LYS A 394 -27.35 3.68 25.12
N ARG A 395 -26.54 4.07 24.17
CA ARG A 395 -26.83 5.04 23.11
C ARG A 395 -27.51 4.33 21.93
N ARG A 396 -28.71 3.75 22.19
CA ARG A 396 -29.38 2.81 21.27
C ARG A 396 -29.61 3.37 19.88
N SER A 397 -30.07 4.61 19.73
CA SER A 397 -30.37 5.21 18.42
C SER A 397 -29.10 5.28 17.56
N GLU A 398 -27.99 5.69 18.16
CA GLU A 398 -26.71 5.81 17.47
C GLU A 398 -26.11 4.44 17.15
N ALA A 399 -26.26 3.46 18.05
CA ALA A 399 -25.85 2.08 17.80
C ALA A 399 -26.58 1.49 16.58
N ILE A 400 -27.89 1.71 16.45
CA ILE A 400 -28.68 1.31 15.28
C ILE A 400 -28.14 1.98 14.01
N GLY A 401 -27.79 3.26 14.07
CA GLY A 401 -27.16 3.98 12.94
C GLY A 401 -25.86 3.31 12.50
N ALA A 402 -24.94 3.07 13.44
CA ALA A 402 -23.65 2.44 13.17
C ALA A 402 -23.78 1.00 12.61
N TYR A 403 -24.72 0.18 13.15
CA TYR A 403 -24.98 -1.15 12.61
C TYR A 403 -25.57 -1.11 11.18
N LYS A 404 -26.45 -0.15 10.88
CA LYS A 404 -26.95 0.06 9.50
C LYS A 404 -25.81 0.42 8.54
N GLU A 405 -24.88 1.26 8.98
CA GLU A 405 -23.67 1.56 8.21
C GLU A 405 -22.85 0.29 7.93
N ALA A 406 -22.62 -0.55 8.95
CA ALA A 406 -21.88 -1.80 8.80
C ALA A 406 -22.55 -2.74 7.76
N VAL A 407 -23.89 -2.89 7.83
CA VAL A 407 -24.65 -3.67 6.84
C VAL A 407 -24.52 -3.08 5.42
N ASN A 408 -24.61 -1.75 5.29
CA ASN A 408 -24.50 -1.11 3.98
C ASN A 408 -23.10 -1.23 3.37
N ARG A 409 -22.05 -1.24 4.20
CA ARG A 409 -20.66 -1.33 3.78
C ARG A 409 -20.26 -2.77 3.42
N ASP A 410 -20.87 -3.76 4.06
CA ASP A 410 -20.60 -5.19 3.87
C ASP A 410 -21.92 -6.01 3.81
N PRO A 411 -22.76 -5.82 2.77
CA PRO A 411 -24.12 -6.38 2.73
C PRO A 411 -24.16 -7.90 2.62
N GLN A 412 -23.10 -8.54 2.14
CA GLN A 412 -23.04 -10.01 1.92
C GLN A 412 -21.96 -10.70 2.77
N GLY A 413 -21.12 -9.94 3.46
CA GLY A 413 -20.02 -10.47 4.25
C GLY A 413 -20.40 -10.73 5.71
N GLU A 414 -19.41 -11.23 6.45
CA GLU A 414 -19.57 -11.64 7.86
C GLU A 414 -19.87 -10.45 8.77
N THR A 415 -19.24 -9.30 8.51
CA THR A 415 -19.40 -8.07 9.32
C THR A 415 -20.82 -7.53 9.18
N GLY A 416 -21.34 -7.44 7.96
CA GLY A 416 -22.72 -7.02 7.72
C GLY A 416 -23.74 -7.99 8.32
N ALA A 417 -23.53 -9.31 8.20
CA ALA A 417 -24.37 -10.31 8.82
C ALA A 417 -24.38 -10.21 10.37
N ALA A 418 -23.22 -9.96 10.98
CA ALA A 418 -23.11 -9.72 12.42
C ALA A 418 -23.86 -8.44 12.85
N ALA A 419 -23.73 -7.36 12.10
CA ALA A 419 -24.44 -6.12 12.33
C ALA A 419 -25.97 -6.29 12.18
N TYR A 420 -26.41 -7.02 11.15
CA TYR A 420 -27.83 -7.31 10.92
C TYR A 420 -28.47 -8.07 12.10
N LYS A 421 -27.77 -9.09 12.63
CA LYS A 421 -28.22 -9.81 13.85
C LYS A 421 -28.38 -8.87 15.04
N ARG A 422 -27.51 -7.86 15.19
CA ARG A 422 -27.66 -6.86 16.27
C ARG A 422 -28.87 -5.95 16.03
N LEU A 423 -29.13 -5.55 14.79
CA LEU A 423 -30.33 -4.77 14.43
C LEU A 423 -31.62 -5.52 14.75
N GLN A 424 -31.65 -6.86 14.45
CA GLN A 424 -32.80 -7.70 14.82
C GLN A 424 -32.98 -7.79 16.34
N ALA A 425 -31.91 -8.01 17.09
CA ALA A 425 -31.95 -8.05 18.56
C ALA A 425 -32.43 -6.72 19.18
N LEU A 426 -32.14 -5.61 18.51
CA LEU A 426 -32.61 -4.28 18.90
C LEU A 426 -34.00 -3.96 18.36
N GLY A 427 -34.68 -4.85 17.63
CA GLY A 427 -35.98 -4.62 17.03
C GLY A 427 -36.00 -3.47 15.99
N ALA A 428 -34.87 -3.23 15.33
CA ALA A 428 -34.72 -2.17 14.35
C ALA A 428 -34.94 -2.64 12.89
N VAL A 429 -34.96 -3.95 12.68
CA VAL A 429 -35.30 -4.66 11.42
C VAL A 429 -36.01 -5.96 11.77
N GLN A 430 -36.84 -6.47 10.81
CA GLN A 430 -37.55 -7.75 10.95
C GLN A 430 -36.72 -8.92 10.46
#